data_25ad540fed7f7344887eb3bcf677e9cb
#
_entry.id   25ad540fed7f7344887eb3bcf677e9cb
#
_cell.length_a   1.000
_cell.length_b   1.000
_cell.length_c   1.000
_cell.angle_alpha   90.00
_cell.angle_beta   90.00
_cell.angle_gamma   90.00
#
_symmetry.space_group_name_H-M   'P 1'
#
loop_
_entity.id
_entity.type
_entity.pdbx_description
1 polymer ?
#
loop_
_entity_poly.entity_id
_entity_poly.type
_entity_poly.pdbx_seq_one_letter_code
_entity_poly.pdbx_strand_id
1 'polypeptide(L)'
;RLASRYTKALARSMAQTKQTKAVTPLVNGFTTFQSGDSTVLFSRSHPTIAGNVANTLATQADLNETSLEQSLIDIAEMTDERGLLIAAKGLKLVIPSALQFTAERLMASQGRTATADNDINAIRSMGMVPQGYRVNNFLTDPDQFFIITDVPNGMKYFDRSPIKTAMEGDFDTGNVRYKARERYVFGVSDYRGIYGSNGA
;
A
#
# COMPACT_ATOMS: atom_id res chain seq x y z
N ARG A 1 20.79 -28.95 -17.52
CA ARG A 1 21.04 -27.93 -16.46
C ARG A 1 20.71 -26.49 -16.90
N LEU A 2 20.97 -26.08 -18.13
CA LEU A 2 20.64 -24.72 -18.65
C LEU A 2 19.14 -24.48 -18.75
N ALA A 3 18.38 -25.40 -19.31
CA ALA A 3 16.94 -25.30 -19.47
C ALA A 3 16.20 -25.04 -18.11
N SER A 4 16.64 -25.74 -17.05
CA SER A 4 16.04 -25.54 -15.71
C SER A 4 16.39 -24.18 -15.10
N ARG A 5 17.48 -23.55 -15.49
CA ARG A 5 17.81 -22.17 -15.07
C ARG A 5 16.88 -21.15 -15.72
N TYR A 6 16.59 -21.32 -17.03
CA TYR A 6 15.69 -20.41 -17.75
C TYR A 6 14.25 -20.50 -17.24
N THR A 7 13.75 -21.69 -16.91
CA THR A 7 12.39 -21.82 -16.32
C THR A 7 12.29 -21.18 -14.94
N LYS A 8 13.30 -21.33 -14.09
CA LYS A 8 13.36 -20.65 -12.79
C LYS A 8 13.46 -19.13 -12.94
N ALA A 9 14.25 -18.64 -13.89
CA ALA A 9 14.38 -17.21 -14.19
C ALA A 9 13.04 -16.63 -14.67
N LEU A 10 12.30 -17.33 -15.53
CA LEU A 10 10.98 -16.92 -16.00
C LEU A 10 9.98 -16.85 -14.84
N ALA A 11 9.93 -17.85 -13.98
CA ALA A 11 9.05 -17.85 -12.81
C ALA A 11 9.35 -16.68 -11.86
N ARG A 12 10.65 -16.40 -11.61
CA ARG A 12 11.08 -15.26 -10.80
C ARG A 12 10.69 -13.92 -11.43
N SER A 13 10.87 -13.76 -12.73
CA SER A 13 10.49 -12.56 -13.47
C SER A 13 8.98 -12.31 -13.38
N MET A 14 8.16 -13.34 -13.52
CA MET A 14 6.69 -13.22 -13.37
C MET A 14 6.30 -12.82 -11.95
N ALA A 15 6.90 -13.43 -10.94
CA ALA A 15 6.65 -13.07 -9.55
C ALA A 15 7.03 -11.60 -9.27
N GLN A 16 8.17 -11.14 -9.79
CA GLN A 16 8.59 -9.74 -9.68
C GLN A 16 7.62 -8.79 -10.39
N THR A 17 7.20 -9.11 -11.60
CA THR A 17 6.20 -8.33 -12.35
C THR A 17 4.89 -8.21 -11.57
N LYS A 18 4.44 -9.31 -10.95
CA LYS A 18 3.24 -9.31 -10.12
C LYS A 18 3.37 -8.39 -8.90
N GLN A 19 4.50 -8.43 -8.21
CA GLN A 19 4.78 -7.52 -7.09
C GLN A 19 4.80 -6.05 -7.53
N THR A 20 5.49 -5.74 -8.62
CA THR A 20 5.51 -4.38 -9.19
C THR A 20 4.11 -3.90 -9.55
N LYS A 21 3.28 -4.76 -10.17
CA LYS A 21 1.89 -4.43 -10.51
C LYS A 21 1.01 -4.27 -9.26
N ALA A 22 1.26 -5.03 -8.20
CA ALA A 22 0.53 -4.89 -6.94
C ALA A 22 0.74 -3.52 -6.26
N VAL A 23 1.91 -2.93 -6.45
CA VAL A 23 2.27 -1.63 -5.86
C VAL A 23 1.83 -0.44 -6.75
N THR A 24 1.54 -0.67 -8.02
CA THR A 24 1.12 0.39 -8.96
C THR A 24 -0.01 1.28 -8.43
N PRO A 25 -1.08 0.76 -7.78
CA PRO A 25 -2.13 1.60 -7.21
C PRO A 25 -1.61 2.56 -6.13
N LEU A 26 -0.60 2.18 -5.37
CA LEU A 26 0.01 3.01 -4.34
C LEU A 26 0.91 4.09 -4.95
N VAL A 27 1.85 3.68 -5.79
CA VAL A 27 2.81 4.59 -6.43
C VAL A 27 2.12 5.66 -7.27
N ASN A 28 1.10 5.26 -8.04
CA ASN A 28 0.37 6.16 -8.93
C ASN A 28 -0.91 6.73 -8.31
N GLY A 29 -1.16 6.43 -7.04
CA GLY A 29 -2.40 6.79 -6.35
C GLY A 29 -2.60 8.29 -6.14
N PHE A 30 -1.53 9.07 -6.15
CA PHE A 30 -1.57 10.53 -6.07
C PHE A 30 -1.69 11.22 -7.44
N THR A 31 -1.49 10.49 -8.54
CA THR A 31 -1.37 11.09 -9.88
C THR A 31 -2.38 10.55 -10.89
N THR A 32 -2.31 9.27 -11.23
CA THR A 32 -3.04 8.71 -12.37
C THR A 32 -3.96 7.56 -12.02
N PHE A 33 -3.73 6.88 -10.89
CA PHE A 33 -4.58 5.76 -10.48
C PHE A 33 -5.86 6.29 -9.84
N GLN A 34 -7.00 6.00 -10.47
CA GLN A 34 -8.31 6.44 -10.01
C GLN A 34 -9.00 5.40 -9.14
N SER A 35 -9.73 5.87 -8.14
CA SER A 35 -10.66 5.12 -7.31
C SER A 35 -12.01 4.90 -8.04
N GLY A 36 -12.93 4.19 -7.41
CA GLY A 36 -14.25 3.91 -7.97
C GLY A 36 -15.13 5.14 -8.20
N ASP A 37 -14.81 6.27 -7.59
CA ASP A 37 -15.46 7.57 -7.73
C ASP A 37 -14.87 8.44 -8.86
N SER A 38 -13.98 7.90 -9.68
CA SER A 38 -13.26 8.59 -10.76
C SER A 38 -12.30 9.69 -10.30
N THR A 39 -12.06 9.80 -8.99
CA THR A 39 -11.03 10.67 -8.40
C THR A 39 -9.72 9.88 -8.23
N VAL A 40 -8.58 10.57 -8.20
CA VAL A 40 -7.29 9.91 -7.86
C VAL A 40 -7.39 9.25 -6.49
N LEU A 41 -6.74 8.09 -6.32
CA LEU A 41 -6.90 7.25 -5.15
C LEU A 41 -6.64 8.00 -3.83
N PHE A 42 -5.58 8.80 -3.78
CA PHE A 42 -5.28 9.65 -2.62
C PHE A 42 -5.63 11.09 -2.96
N SER A 43 -6.75 11.55 -2.43
CA SER A 43 -7.30 12.88 -2.68
C SER A 43 -7.89 13.48 -1.41
N ARG A 44 -7.93 14.79 -1.38
CA ARG A 44 -8.64 15.54 -0.33
C ARG A 44 -10.10 15.80 -0.65
N SER A 45 -10.54 15.44 -1.84
CA SER A 45 -11.86 15.79 -2.36
C SER A 45 -12.56 14.62 -3.04
N HIS A 46 -12.67 13.48 -2.33
CA HIS A 46 -13.57 12.42 -2.77
C HIS A 46 -15.01 12.87 -2.61
N PRO A 47 -15.78 12.98 -3.71
CA PRO A 47 -17.13 13.52 -3.65
C PRO A 47 -18.08 12.52 -2.97
N THR A 48 -18.82 13.02 -1.99
CA THR A 48 -19.92 12.29 -1.35
C THR A 48 -21.18 13.18 -1.31
N ILE A 49 -22.33 12.60 -0.98
CA ILE A 49 -23.60 13.36 -0.88
C ILE A 49 -23.50 14.44 0.22
N ALA A 50 -22.75 14.16 1.28
CA ALA A 50 -22.60 15.07 2.42
C ALA A 50 -21.48 16.11 2.25
N GLY A 51 -20.64 15.96 1.24
CA GLY A 51 -19.48 16.83 1.01
C GLY A 51 -18.25 16.02 0.56
N ASN A 52 -17.07 16.61 0.66
CA ASN A 52 -15.83 15.95 0.27
C ASN A 52 -15.20 15.23 1.47
N VAL A 53 -14.69 14.01 1.24
CA VAL A 53 -13.93 13.24 2.22
C VAL A 53 -12.48 13.14 1.75
N ALA A 54 -11.53 13.25 2.66
CA ALA A 54 -10.11 13.13 2.40
C ALA A 54 -9.56 11.78 2.89
N ASN A 55 -8.63 11.19 2.15
CA ASN A 55 -7.85 10.04 2.57
C ASN A 55 -6.34 10.29 2.46
N THR A 56 -5.95 11.54 2.57
CA THR A 56 -4.57 12.01 2.57
C THR A 56 -4.42 13.24 3.46
N LEU A 57 -3.21 13.50 3.94
CA LEU A 57 -2.89 14.65 4.78
C LEU A 57 -3.24 15.98 4.09
N ALA A 58 -3.63 16.95 4.90
CA ALA A 58 -3.92 18.32 4.43
C ALA A 58 -2.69 18.98 3.78
N THR A 59 -1.53 18.81 4.40
CA THR A 59 -0.22 19.13 3.85
C THR A 59 0.58 17.85 3.84
N GLN A 60 1.09 17.48 2.68
CA GLN A 60 1.92 16.28 2.55
C GLN A 60 3.14 16.40 3.45
N ALA A 61 3.51 15.33 4.09
CA ALA A 61 4.62 15.30 5.05
C ALA A 61 5.27 13.92 5.06
N ASP A 62 6.58 13.91 5.36
CA ASP A 62 7.35 12.69 5.60
C ASP A 62 6.85 11.94 6.83
N LEU A 63 7.19 10.67 6.92
CA LEU A 63 6.84 9.84 8.06
C LEU A 63 7.57 10.33 9.33
N ASN A 64 6.82 10.94 10.21
CA ASN A 64 7.23 11.32 11.54
C ASN A 64 6.07 11.07 12.53
N GLU A 65 6.31 11.33 13.82
CA GLU A 65 5.30 11.12 14.86
C GLU A 65 4.05 11.95 14.60
N THR A 66 4.20 13.26 14.35
CA THR A 66 3.09 14.18 14.14
C THR A 66 2.27 13.82 12.88
N SER A 67 2.94 13.49 11.76
CA SER A 67 2.25 13.12 10.52
C SER A 67 1.50 11.80 10.66
N LEU A 68 2.06 10.84 11.41
CA LEU A 68 1.38 9.57 11.67
C LEU A 68 0.20 9.72 12.62
N GLU A 69 0.34 10.51 13.69
CA GLU A 69 -0.76 10.84 14.61
C GLU A 69 -1.91 11.54 13.88
N GLN A 70 -1.60 12.57 13.07
CA GLN A 70 -2.62 13.26 12.29
C GLN A 70 -3.32 12.32 11.31
N SER A 71 -2.58 11.45 10.63
CA SER A 71 -3.17 10.45 9.73
C SER A 71 -4.14 9.51 10.45
N LEU A 72 -3.82 9.09 11.67
CA LEU A 72 -4.70 8.23 12.48
C LEU A 72 -5.94 8.96 12.98
N ILE A 73 -5.83 10.26 13.30
CA ILE A 73 -6.97 11.12 13.62
C ILE A 73 -7.88 11.28 12.41
N ASP A 74 -7.31 11.63 11.25
CA ASP A 74 -8.07 11.80 10.01
C ASP A 74 -8.83 10.50 9.63
N ILE A 75 -8.19 9.33 9.82
CA ILE A 75 -8.84 8.02 9.60
C ILE A 75 -10.03 7.83 10.55
N ALA A 76 -9.87 8.18 11.83
CA ALA A 76 -10.94 8.02 12.83
C ALA A 76 -12.13 8.94 12.56
N GLU A 77 -11.89 10.09 11.94
CA GLU A 77 -12.90 11.09 11.57
C GLU A 77 -13.55 10.85 10.20
N MET A 78 -13.14 9.79 9.45
CA MET A 78 -13.74 9.47 8.16
C MET A 78 -15.24 9.23 8.26
N THR A 79 -15.98 9.72 7.27
CA THR A 79 -17.43 9.60 7.17
C THR A 79 -17.86 8.75 5.97
N ASP A 80 -19.07 8.24 6.05
CA ASP A 80 -19.74 7.56 4.95
C ASP A 80 -20.27 8.54 3.87
N GLU A 81 -21.01 8.02 2.88
CA GLU A 81 -21.61 8.81 1.81
C GLU A 81 -22.66 9.83 2.31
N ARG A 82 -23.19 9.65 3.52
CA ARG A 82 -24.23 10.49 4.13
C ARG A 82 -23.67 11.41 5.20
N GLY A 83 -22.36 11.39 5.44
CA GLY A 83 -21.70 12.17 6.47
C GLY A 83 -21.75 11.57 7.87
N LEU A 84 -22.14 10.31 8.01
CA LEU A 84 -22.11 9.59 9.27
C LEU A 84 -20.69 9.09 9.57
N LEU A 85 -20.23 9.26 10.78
CA LEU A 85 -18.93 8.81 11.23
C LEU A 85 -18.81 7.29 11.16
N ILE A 86 -17.80 6.78 10.46
CA ILE A 86 -17.52 5.34 10.31
C ILE A 86 -16.71 4.82 11.50
N ALA A 87 -15.96 5.68 12.19
CA ALA A 87 -15.02 5.34 13.25
C ALA A 87 -13.96 4.31 12.78
N ALA A 88 -13.42 4.51 11.57
CA ALA A 88 -12.40 3.65 10.99
C ALA A 88 -11.10 3.67 11.82
N LYS A 89 -10.32 2.59 11.73
CA LYS A 89 -9.05 2.44 12.45
C LYS A 89 -7.92 2.09 11.49
N GLY A 90 -6.74 2.64 11.73
CA GLY A 90 -5.53 2.22 11.06
C GLY A 90 -5.12 0.84 11.54
N LEU A 91 -4.90 -0.11 10.60
CA LEU A 91 -4.49 -1.47 10.94
C LEU A 91 -2.99 -1.70 10.74
N LYS A 92 -2.46 -1.23 9.63
CA LYS A 92 -1.10 -1.55 9.18
C LYS A 92 -0.45 -0.39 8.45
N LEU A 93 0.78 -0.10 8.79
CA LEU A 93 1.62 0.87 8.07
C LEU A 93 2.40 0.17 6.96
N VAL A 94 2.38 0.70 5.74
CA VAL A 94 3.14 0.23 4.58
C VAL A 94 4.12 1.31 4.16
N ILE A 95 5.39 0.97 4.08
CA ILE A 95 6.49 1.92 3.86
C ILE A 95 7.52 1.39 2.86
N PRO A 96 8.28 2.27 2.20
CA PRO A 96 9.48 1.90 1.45
C PRO A 96 10.63 1.50 2.38
N SER A 97 11.66 0.90 1.82
CA SER A 97 12.85 0.47 2.57
C SER A 97 13.60 1.63 3.23
N ALA A 98 13.54 2.83 2.67
CA ALA A 98 14.18 4.03 3.21
C ALA A 98 13.63 4.40 4.61
N LEU A 99 12.34 4.22 4.84
CA LEU A 99 11.67 4.57 6.09
C LEU A 99 11.68 3.46 7.14
N GLN A 100 12.30 2.30 6.87
CA GLN A 100 12.27 1.14 7.77
C GLN A 100 12.73 1.46 9.19
N PHE A 101 13.87 2.13 9.34
CA PHE A 101 14.42 2.44 10.67
C PHE A 101 13.66 3.56 11.38
N THR A 102 13.06 4.47 10.63
CA THR A 102 12.17 5.52 11.16
C THR A 102 10.90 4.89 11.71
N ALA A 103 10.27 4.00 10.95
CA ALA A 103 9.08 3.29 11.40
C ALA A 103 9.34 2.43 12.65
N GLU A 104 10.49 1.74 12.71
CA GLU A 104 10.84 0.96 13.91
C GLU A 104 10.96 1.87 15.14
N ARG A 105 11.63 3.00 15.02
CA ARG A 105 11.72 3.98 16.13
C ARG A 105 10.36 4.50 16.56
N LEU A 106 9.47 4.83 15.60
CA LEU A 106 8.14 5.33 15.90
C LEU A 106 7.24 4.26 16.54
N MET A 107 7.36 3.00 16.11
CA MET A 107 6.44 1.94 16.53
C MET A 107 6.92 1.15 17.74
N ALA A 108 8.23 1.03 17.95
CA ALA A 108 8.80 0.17 18.99
C ALA A 108 9.41 0.92 20.17
N SER A 109 9.74 2.20 20.04
CA SER A 109 10.30 3.01 21.13
C SER A 109 9.32 3.11 22.31
N GLN A 110 9.84 3.07 23.54
CA GLN A 110 9.03 3.31 24.74
C GLN A 110 8.81 4.79 24.99
N GLY A 111 9.84 5.59 24.79
CA GLY A 111 9.80 7.04 24.90
C GLY A 111 9.62 7.69 23.54
N ARG A 112 9.18 8.93 23.58
CA ARG A 112 9.04 9.79 22.41
C ARG A 112 10.39 10.05 21.76
N THR A 113 10.49 9.92 20.45
CA THR A 113 11.73 10.18 19.71
C THR A 113 12.02 11.69 19.65
N ALA A 114 13.31 12.05 19.83
CA ALA A 114 13.82 13.43 19.70
C ALA A 114 13.34 14.45 20.76
N THR A 115 12.87 14.00 21.92
CA THR A 115 12.62 14.87 23.07
C THR A 115 13.63 14.63 24.19
N ALA A 116 13.97 15.67 24.94
CA ALA A 116 14.81 15.55 26.15
C ALA A 116 14.02 15.11 27.36
N ASP A 117 12.70 15.22 27.29
CA ASP A 117 11.77 14.85 28.35
C ASP A 117 11.42 13.38 28.28
N ASN A 118 11.02 12.78 29.41
CA ASN A 118 10.65 11.37 29.50
C ASN A 118 9.21 11.14 29.05
N ASP A 119 8.85 11.68 27.87
CA ASP A 119 7.53 11.53 27.30
C ASP A 119 7.30 10.12 26.78
N ILE A 120 6.09 9.61 26.94
CA ILE A 120 5.68 8.31 26.41
C ILE A 120 5.42 8.39 24.90
N ASN A 121 5.75 7.33 24.18
CA ASN A 121 5.31 7.15 22.80
C ASN A 121 3.83 6.75 22.77
N ALA A 122 2.95 7.68 22.41
CA ALA A 122 1.51 7.48 22.40
C ALA A 122 1.07 6.43 21.37
N ILE A 123 1.67 6.40 20.20
CA ILE A 123 1.34 5.45 19.11
C ILE A 123 1.52 4.01 19.60
N ARG A 124 2.65 3.73 20.25
CA ARG A 124 2.92 2.41 20.81
C ARG A 124 2.03 2.11 22.02
N SER A 125 1.93 3.04 22.95
CA SER A 125 1.20 2.85 24.23
C SER A 125 -0.29 2.56 23.98
N MET A 126 -0.89 3.22 23.01
CA MET A 126 -2.30 3.03 22.63
C MET A 126 -2.52 1.87 21.67
N GLY A 127 -1.46 1.31 21.07
CA GLY A 127 -1.56 0.23 20.08
C GLY A 127 -2.32 0.65 18.80
N MET A 128 -2.13 1.90 18.36
CA MET A 128 -2.91 2.52 17.28
C MET A 128 -2.76 1.82 15.92
N VAL A 129 -1.67 1.08 15.70
CA VAL A 129 -1.43 0.30 14.46
C VAL A 129 -1.19 -1.17 14.86
N PRO A 130 -2.23 -1.95 15.12
CA PRO A 130 -2.13 -3.28 15.75
C PRO A 130 -1.39 -4.31 14.92
N GLN A 131 -1.34 -4.19 13.59
CA GLN A 131 -0.61 -5.10 12.71
C GLN A 131 0.83 -4.62 12.42
N GLY A 132 1.27 -3.55 13.08
CA GLY A 132 2.61 -3.00 12.93
C GLY A 132 2.85 -2.42 11.53
N TYR A 133 4.12 -2.45 11.08
CA TYR A 133 4.48 -1.96 9.76
C TYR A 133 4.98 -3.09 8.84
N ARG A 134 4.92 -2.82 7.52
CA ARG A 134 5.48 -3.69 6.48
C ARG A 134 6.31 -2.87 5.50
N VAL A 135 7.54 -3.32 5.30
CA VAL A 135 8.42 -2.74 4.28
C VAL A 135 8.08 -3.35 2.93
N ASN A 136 7.85 -2.49 1.95
CA ASN A 136 7.63 -2.90 0.56
C ASN A 136 8.73 -2.31 -0.32
N ASN A 137 9.65 -3.17 -0.76
CA ASN A 137 10.82 -2.78 -1.56
C ASN A 137 10.48 -2.37 -3.00
N PHE A 138 9.23 -2.50 -3.42
CA PHE A 138 8.77 -2.10 -4.75
C PHE A 138 8.15 -0.70 -4.77
N LEU A 139 8.04 -0.03 -3.63
CA LEU A 139 7.75 1.40 -3.56
C LEU A 139 8.95 2.18 -4.09
N THR A 140 8.68 3.05 -5.05
CA THR A 140 9.74 3.80 -5.77
C THR A 140 10.08 5.12 -5.13
N ASP A 141 9.14 5.73 -4.43
CA ASP A 141 9.33 6.96 -3.70
C ASP A 141 9.82 6.66 -2.27
N PRO A 142 10.93 7.25 -1.82
CA PRO A 142 11.51 6.97 -0.51
C PRO A 142 10.72 7.57 0.66
N ASP A 143 9.88 8.57 0.42
CA ASP A 143 9.26 9.39 1.47
C ASP A 143 7.77 9.08 1.66
N GLN A 144 7.16 8.32 0.73
CA GLN A 144 5.77 7.90 0.80
C GLN A 144 5.51 6.93 1.95
N PHE A 145 4.36 7.08 2.61
CA PHE A 145 3.84 6.05 3.51
C PHE A 145 2.34 5.88 3.36
N PHE A 146 1.86 4.69 3.69
CA PHE A 146 0.45 4.32 3.55
C PHE A 146 -0.04 3.60 4.79
N ILE A 147 -1.30 3.83 5.17
CA ILE A 147 -1.96 3.14 6.28
C ILE A 147 -3.16 2.39 5.71
N ILE A 148 -3.18 1.07 5.89
CA ILE A 148 -4.33 0.24 5.58
C ILE A 148 -5.30 0.34 6.76
N THR A 149 -6.55 0.62 6.46
CA THR A 149 -7.63 0.75 7.45
C THR A 149 -8.44 -0.54 7.59
N ASP A 150 -9.34 -0.59 8.56
CA ASP A 150 -10.28 -1.68 8.79
C ASP A 150 -11.54 -1.60 7.92
N VAL A 151 -11.69 -0.54 7.11
CA VAL A 151 -12.82 -0.37 6.20
C VAL A 151 -12.81 -1.48 5.15
N PRO A 152 -13.94 -2.22 5.00
CA PRO A 152 -14.02 -3.30 4.04
C PRO A 152 -13.94 -2.77 2.60
N ASN A 153 -13.56 -3.65 1.69
CA ASN A 153 -13.49 -3.37 0.25
C ASN A 153 -12.45 -2.32 -0.20
N GLY A 154 -11.43 -2.04 0.58
CA GLY A 154 -10.29 -1.23 0.17
C GLY A 154 -9.51 -1.85 -0.99
N MET A 155 -8.24 -2.14 -0.80
CA MET A 155 -7.40 -2.78 -1.82
C MET A 155 -7.85 -4.22 -2.11
N LYS A 156 -7.99 -4.55 -3.40
CA LYS A 156 -8.42 -5.88 -3.87
C LYS A 156 -7.46 -6.47 -4.89
N TYR A 157 -7.32 -7.77 -4.79
CA TYR A 157 -6.65 -8.61 -5.77
C TYR A 157 -7.63 -9.61 -6.35
N PHE A 158 -7.74 -9.63 -7.68
CA PHE A 158 -8.56 -10.59 -8.40
C PHE A 158 -7.66 -11.48 -9.26
N ASP A 159 -7.65 -12.77 -8.96
CA ASP A 159 -6.97 -13.78 -9.77
C ASP A 159 -7.98 -14.43 -10.72
N ARG A 160 -7.86 -14.09 -12.02
CA ARG A 160 -8.72 -14.67 -13.04
C ARG A 160 -8.19 -16.01 -13.53
N SER A 161 -6.87 -16.15 -13.62
CA SER A 161 -6.21 -17.38 -14.04
C SER A 161 -4.85 -17.48 -13.36
N PRO A 162 -4.67 -18.44 -12.46
CA PRO A 162 -3.40 -18.67 -11.81
C PRO A 162 -2.31 -19.00 -12.82
N ILE A 163 -1.07 -18.92 -12.39
CA ILE A 163 0.07 -19.18 -13.25
C ILE A 163 -0.03 -20.57 -13.89
N LYS A 164 0.00 -20.61 -15.20
CA LYS A 164 0.06 -21.84 -16.00
C LYS A 164 1.36 -21.83 -16.80
N THR A 165 2.07 -22.92 -16.74
CA THR A 165 3.31 -23.14 -17.51
C THR A 165 3.09 -24.22 -18.53
N ALA A 166 3.69 -24.06 -19.71
CA ALA A 166 3.74 -25.07 -20.74
C ALA A 166 5.14 -25.11 -21.36
N MET A 167 5.50 -26.27 -21.84
CA MET A 167 6.75 -26.53 -22.55
C MET A 167 6.41 -27.22 -23.84
N GLU A 168 7.00 -26.78 -24.94
CA GLU A 168 6.82 -27.32 -26.26
C GLU A 168 8.17 -27.44 -26.95
N GLY A 169 8.43 -28.57 -27.59
CA GLY A 169 9.59 -28.77 -28.43
C GLY A 169 9.26 -28.37 -29.88
N ASP A 170 10.14 -27.60 -30.49
CA ASP A 170 10.07 -27.27 -31.91
C ASP A 170 10.77 -28.37 -32.70
N PHE A 171 10.01 -29.10 -33.50
CA PHE A 171 10.54 -30.24 -34.28
C PHE A 171 11.56 -29.80 -35.33
N ASP A 172 11.34 -28.65 -35.97
CA ASP A 172 12.17 -28.18 -37.09
C ASP A 172 13.54 -27.66 -36.63
N THR A 173 13.57 -26.97 -35.48
CA THR A 173 14.79 -26.34 -34.97
C THR A 173 15.44 -27.09 -33.80
N GLY A 174 14.75 -28.08 -33.23
CA GLY A 174 15.20 -28.82 -32.05
C GLY A 174 15.20 -27.96 -30.76
N ASN A 175 14.66 -26.74 -30.79
CA ASN A 175 14.61 -25.85 -29.67
C ASN A 175 13.43 -26.17 -28.75
N VAL A 176 13.61 -25.88 -27.46
CA VAL A 176 12.53 -25.99 -26.44
C VAL A 176 12.02 -24.61 -26.10
N ARG A 177 10.70 -24.41 -26.24
CA ARG A 177 10.01 -23.17 -25.88
C ARG A 177 9.31 -23.33 -24.55
N TYR A 178 9.51 -22.39 -23.66
CA TYR A 178 8.81 -22.30 -22.37
C TYR A 178 7.84 -21.14 -22.40
N LYS A 179 6.61 -21.39 -21.94
CA LYS A 179 5.55 -20.39 -21.83
C LYS A 179 5.03 -20.38 -20.40
N ALA A 180 4.89 -19.19 -19.84
CA ALA A 180 4.16 -18.98 -18.60
C ALA A 180 3.09 -17.91 -18.83
N ARG A 181 1.89 -18.10 -18.28
CA ARG A 181 0.76 -17.18 -18.42
C ARG A 181 0.02 -17.11 -17.10
N GLU A 182 -0.33 -15.89 -16.68
CA GLU A 182 -1.26 -15.60 -15.60
C GLU A 182 -2.15 -14.41 -15.97
N ARG A 183 -3.31 -14.30 -15.34
CA ARG A 183 -4.24 -13.17 -15.54
C ARG A 183 -4.77 -12.74 -14.18
N TYR A 184 -4.48 -11.53 -13.79
CA TYR A 184 -4.87 -10.92 -12.54
C TYR A 184 -5.06 -9.42 -12.69
N VAL A 185 -5.70 -8.81 -11.71
CA VAL A 185 -5.83 -7.34 -11.59
C VAL A 185 -5.77 -6.94 -10.13
N PHE A 186 -5.12 -5.82 -9.88
CA PHE A 186 -5.13 -5.11 -8.60
C PHE A 186 -5.98 -3.86 -8.74
N GLY A 187 -6.79 -3.56 -7.75
CA GLY A 187 -7.66 -2.40 -7.74
C GLY A 187 -8.06 -2.00 -6.34
N VAL A 188 -8.76 -0.89 -6.25
CA VAL A 188 -9.32 -0.34 -5.03
C VAL A 188 -10.80 -0.11 -5.28
N SER A 189 -11.66 -0.63 -4.42
CA SER A 189 -13.10 -0.42 -4.53
C SER A 189 -13.60 0.71 -3.64
N ASP A 190 -12.99 0.88 -2.46
CA ASP A 190 -13.30 1.97 -1.54
C ASP A 190 -12.01 2.66 -1.13
N TYR A 191 -11.92 3.96 -1.41
CA TYR A 191 -10.75 4.78 -1.07
C TYR A 191 -10.52 4.89 0.45
N ARG A 192 -11.57 4.72 1.26
CA ARG A 192 -11.49 4.75 2.73
C ARG A 192 -10.70 3.57 3.31
N GLY A 193 -10.52 2.51 2.52
CA GLY A 193 -9.74 1.33 2.90
C GLY A 193 -8.24 1.56 2.97
N ILE A 194 -7.77 2.73 2.52
CA ILE A 194 -6.36 3.11 2.56
C ILE A 194 -6.20 4.62 2.71
N TYR A 195 -5.23 5.03 3.50
CA TYR A 195 -4.79 6.42 3.69
C TYR A 195 -3.34 6.56 3.27
N GLY A 196 -2.95 7.67 2.66
CA GLY A 196 -1.59 7.85 2.16
C GLY A 196 -1.05 9.27 2.30
N SER A 197 0.27 9.37 2.43
CA SER A 197 1.04 10.60 2.28
C SER A 197 2.13 10.40 1.22
N ASN A 198 2.32 11.42 0.39
CA ASN A 198 3.34 11.42 -0.67
C ASN A 198 4.72 11.86 -0.18
N GLY A 199 4.85 12.22 1.10
CA GLY A 199 6.03 12.89 1.61
C GLY A 199 6.05 14.39 1.26
N ALA A 200 7.10 15.08 1.66
CA ALA A 200 7.33 16.51 1.44
C ALA A 200 8.50 16.76 0.45
#